data_25f11fea71ffff0cdaa4b16fbc0754f5
#
_entry.id   25f11fea71ffff0cdaa4b16fbc0754f5
#
_cell.length_a   1.000
_cell.length_b   1.000
_cell.length_c   1.000
_cell.angle_alpha   90.00
_cell.angle_beta   90.00
_cell.angle_gamma   90.00
#
_symmetry.space_group_name_H-M   'P 1'
#
loop_
_entity.id
_entity.type
_entity.pdbx_description
1 polymer ?
#
loop_
_entity_poly.entity_id
_entity_poly.type
_entity_poly.pdbx_seq_one_letter_code
_entity_poly.pdbx_strand_id
1 'polypeptide(L)'
;FGDVFQLLDRGDDFVSEYPIQATEDIKKYLAKELGGNPDDYNKIKIPDNMFIWATMNSADQGVFPMDTAFKRRWDFTYLGIDDNDQDLQGKYVYLADDKSQKVEWNKLRKAINNFLAKEKINEDKQLGPYFISRSIVVPKDSEEIDRDRFINTFKNKVIMYLFEDAAKQKRPRLFEGCFQNSSRYSEICREFEAKGVGIFNHDIQLDCEVEDVKSGESPQE
;
A
#
# COMPACT_ATOMS: atom_id res chain seq x y z
N PHE A 1 -26.98 1.23 -10.72
CA PHE A 1 -26.70 1.19 -9.26
C PHE A 1 -27.28 2.41 -8.51
N GLY A 2 -27.76 3.47 -9.19
CA GLY A 2 -28.22 4.70 -8.53
C GLY A 2 -29.25 4.48 -7.43
N ASP A 3 -30.28 3.68 -7.71
CA ASP A 3 -31.36 3.41 -6.76
C ASP A 3 -30.90 2.64 -5.52
N VAL A 4 -29.87 1.77 -5.67
CA VAL A 4 -29.31 1.03 -4.54
C VAL A 4 -28.52 1.95 -3.61
N PHE A 5 -27.82 2.94 -4.15
CA PHE A 5 -27.02 3.87 -3.36
C PHE A 5 -27.87 4.82 -2.49
N GLN A 6 -29.14 5.06 -2.83
CA GLN A 6 -30.00 5.85 -1.94
C GLN A 6 -30.28 5.14 -0.60
N LEU A 7 -30.10 3.82 -0.53
CA LEU A 7 -30.19 3.08 0.74
C LEU A 7 -29.13 3.48 1.75
N LEU A 8 -28.03 4.08 1.28
CA LEU A 8 -26.93 4.59 2.14
C LEU A 8 -27.28 5.95 2.76
N ASP A 9 -28.33 6.64 2.30
CA ASP A 9 -28.87 7.81 2.99
C ASP A 9 -29.62 7.31 4.23
N ARG A 10 -29.01 7.47 5.43
CA ARG A 10 -29.53 6.93 6.69
C ARG A 10 -29.96 8.06 7.61
N GLY A 11 -31.10 7.86 8.27
CA GLY A 11 -31.58 8.77 9.31
C GLY A 11 -30.79 8.65 10.62
N ASP A 12 -31.18 9.44 11.61
CA ASP A 12 -30.57 9.41 12.97
C ASP A 12 -30.76 8.06 13.67
N ASP A 13 -31.73 7.27 13.24
CA ASP A 13 -32.02 5.90 13.69
C ASP A 13 -31.15 4.84 12.98
N PHE A 14 -30.19 5.26 12.14
CA PHE A 14 -29.36 4.39 11.33
C PHE A 14 -30.11 3.46 10.34
N VAL A 15 -31.36 3.72 10.06
CA VAL A 15 -32.15 3.02 9.04
C VAL A 15 -32.13 3.83 7.74
N SER A 16 -32.20 3.17 6.57
CA SER A 16 -32.32 3.88 5.28
C SER A 16 -33.53 4.83 5.30
N GLU A 17 -33.26 6.11 5.02
CA GLU A 17 -34.31 7.13 4.93
C GLU A 17 -35.25 6.82 3.78
N TYR A 18 -34.71 6.50 2.62
CA TYR A 18 -35.45 6.21 1.40
C TYR A 18 -35.38 4.71 1.06
N PRO A 19 -36.53 4.00 1.07
CA PRO A 19 -36.60 2.61 0.64
C PRO A 19 -36.48 2.49 -0.88
N ILE A 20 -36.01 1.34 -1.36
CA ILE A 20 -36.14 0.94 -2.76
C ILE A 20 -37.29 -0.07 -2.92
N GLN A 21 -37.87 -0.10 -4.12
CA GLN A 21 -38.87 -1.12 -4.46
C GLN A 21 -38.15 -2.44 -4.78
N ALA A 22 -38.60 -3.51 -4.16
CA ALA A 22 -38.10 -4.85 -4.46
C ALA A 22 -38.72 -5.35 -5.78
N THR A 23 -37.92 -6.03 -6.58
CA THR A 23 -38.42 -6.78 -7.74
C THR A 23 -39.17 -8.03 -7.27
N GLU A 24 -40.05 -8.59 -8.11
CA GLU A 24 -40.78 -9.82 -7.79
C GLU A 24 -39.87 -10.99 -7.42
N ASP A 25 -38.72 -11.09 -8.06
CA ASP A 25 -37.76 -12.15 -7.77
C ASP A 25 -37.10 -11.96 -6.39
N ILE A 26 -36.76 -10.72 -6.02
CA ILE A 26 -36.22 -10.41 -4.69
C ILE A 26 -37.27 -10.66 -3.61
N LYS A 27 -38.54 -10.28 -3.80
CA LYS A 27 -39.60 -10.55 -2.85
C LYS A 27 -39.76 -12.07 -2.59
N LYS A 28 -39.82 -12.86 -3.67
CA LYS A 28 -39.92 -14.33 -3.58
C LYS A 28 -38.73 -14.93 -2.86
N TYR A 29 -37.52 -14.44 -3.17
CA TYR A 29 -36.31 -14.90 -2.54
C TYR A 29 -36.31 -14.60 -1.03
N LEU A 30 -36.61 -13.36 -0.64
CA LEU A 30 -36.69 -12.95 0.76
C LEU A 30 -37.73 -13.73 1.54
N ALA A 31 -38.92 -13.92 0.97
CA ALA A 31 -40.00 -14.71 1.59
C ALA A 31 -39.58 -16.18 1.80
N LYS A 32 -38.81 -16.74 0.86
CA LYS A 32 -38.28 -18.09 0.98
C LYS A 32 -37.23 -18.22 2.10
N GLU A 33 -36.28 -17.26 2.19
CA GLU A 33 -35.15 -17.32 3.13
C GLU A 33 -35.54 -16.84 4.55
N LEU A 34 -36.39 -15.83 4.65
CA LEU A 34 -36.74 -15.18 5.92
C LEU A 34 -38.15 -15.56 6.41
N GLY A 35 -38.94 -16.23 5.58
CA GLY A 35 -40.34 -16.54 5.85
C GLY A 35 -41.29 -15.40 5.50
N GLY A 36 -42.60 -15.60 5.71
CA GLY A 36 -43.64 -14.60 5.41
C GLY A 36 -44.14 -14.65 3.97
N ASN A 37 -44.86 -13.59 3.57
CA ASN A 37 -45.44 -13.46 2.24
C ASN A 37 -44.49 -12.60 1.36
N PRO A 38 -44.31 -12.88 0.06
CA PRO A 38 -43.55 -11.99 -0.84
C PRO A 38 -43.95 -10.50 -0.76
N ASP A 39 -45.25 -10.21 -0.54
CA ASP A 39 -45.73 -8.84 -0.43
C ASP A 39 -45.27 -8.08 0.83
N ASP A 40 -44.78 -8.79 1.85
CA ASP A 40 -44.18 -8.18 3.04
C ASP A 40 -42.85 -7.51 2.71
N TYR A 41 -42.23 -7.89 1.60
CA TYR A 41 -40.90 -7.42 1.15
C TYR A 41 -40.98 -6.42 -0.02
N ASN A 42 -42.07 -5.67 -0.15
CA ASN A 42 -42.24 -4.68 -1.21
C ASN A 42 -41.20 -3.56 -1.16
N LYS A 43 -40.76 -3.19 0.04
CA LYS A 43 -39.80 -2.11 0.27
C LYS A 43 -38.57 -2.64 1.01
N ILE A 44 -37.41 -2.37 0.48
CA ILE A 44 -36.12 -2.73 1.08
C ILE A 44 -35.48 -1.50 1.71
N LYS A 45 -34.96 -1.65 2.92
CA LYS A 45 -34.18 -0.68 3.67
C LYS A 45 -32.96 -1.39 4.26
N ILE A 46 -31.87 -0.69 4.49
CA ILE A 46 -30.78 -1.16 5.33
C ILE A 46 -31.19 -0.92 6.78
N PRO A 47 -31.23 -1.95 7.62
CA PRO A 47 -31.62 -1.84 9.03
C PRO A 47 -30.49 -1.18 9.88
N ASP A 48 -30.83 -0.77 11.09
CA ASP A 48 -29.96 -0.08 12.03
C ASP A 48 -28.71 -0.88 12.46
N ASN A 49 -28.82 -2.20 12.43
CA ASN A 49 -27.75 -3.13 12.83
C ASN A 49 -26.83 -3.60 11.68
N MET A 50 -26.99 -3.03 10.45
CA MET A 50 -26.12 -3.32 9.32
C MET A 50 -25.17 -2.17 9.06
N PHE A 51 -23.86 -2.45 9.09
CA PHE A 51 -22.78 -1.52 8.75
C PHE A 51 -22.03 -2.00 7.53
N ILE A 52 -21.70 -1.08 6.61
CA ILE A 52 -20.96 -1.38 5.39
C ILE A 52 -19.59 -0.72 5.50
N TRP A 53 -18.55 -1.54 5.41
CA TRP A 53 -17.16 -1.07 5.39
C TRP A 53 -16.61 -1.30 4.00
N ALA A 54 -15.97 -0.28 3.45
CA ALA A 54 -15.36 -0.34 2.13
C ALA A 54 -13.96 0.29 2.16
N THR A 55 -13.06 -0.22 1.33
CA THR A 55 -11.76 0.38 1.08
C THR A 55 -11.69 0.87 -0.36
N MET A 56 -11.00 1.96 -0.57
CA MET A 56 -10.86 2.58 -1.88
C MET A 56 -9.41 3.03 -2.07
N ASN A 57 -8.84 2.75 -3.25
CA ASN A 57 -7.62 3.40 -3.68
C ASN A 57 -8.01 4.69 -4.44
N SER A 58 -7.60 5.84 -3.91
CA SER A 58 -7.90 7.14 -4.53
C SER A 58 -7.03 7.44 -5.76
N ALA A 59 -5.95 6.67 -5.96
CA ALA A 59 -4.95 6.88 -7.01
C ALA A 59 -5.25 6.17 -8.33
N ASP A 60 -6.29 5.34 -8.39
CA ASP A 60 -6.57 4.57 -9.59
C ASP A 60 -6.78 5.48 -10.82
N GLN A 61 -5.81 5.45 -11.72
CA GLN A 61 -5.86 6.15 -13.00
C GLN A 61 -6.64 5.30 -14.00
N GLY A 62 -7.63 5.90 -14.64
CA GLY A 62 -8.46 5.21 -15.65
C GLY A 62 -9.86 4.84 -15.19
N VAL A 63 -10.21 5.10 -13.93
CA VAL A 63 -11.59 5.05 -13.46
C VAL A 63 -12.16 6.46 -13.35
N PHE A 64 -13.47 6.60 -13.56
CA PHE A 64 -14.14 7.88 -13.38
C PHE A 64 -14.07 8.31 -11.91
N PRO A 65 -13.88 9.62 -11.64
CA PRO A 65 -13.94 10.13 -10.29
C PRO A 65 -15.28 9.75 -9.65
N MET A 66 -15.23 9.35 -8.38
CA MET A 66 -16.46 9.04 -7.63
C MET A 66 -17.33 10.28 -7.55
N ASP A 67 -18.61 10.14 -7.90
CA ASP A 67 -19.61 11.21 -7.83
C ASP A 67 -19.70 11.79 -6.40
N THR A 68 -19.85 13.10 -6.33
CA THR A 68 -19.99 13.82 -5.06
C THR A 68 -21.25 13.38 -4.29
N ALA A 69 -22.34 13.08 -5.00
CA ALA A 69 -23.57 12.58 -4.38
C ALA A 69 -23.37 11.20 -3.73
N PHE A 70 -22.49 10.37 -4.29
CA PHE A 70 -22.10 9.11 -3.68
C PHE A 70 -21.17 9.32 -2.48
N LYS A 71 -20.17 10.20 -2.61
CA LYS A 71 -19.20 10.47 -1.53
C LYS A 71 -19.87 10.94 -0.24
N ARG A 72 -20.87 11.81 -0.31
CA ARG A 72 -21.55 12.36 0.87
C ARG A 72 -22.31 11.33 1.73
N ARG A 73 -22.50 10.12 1.21
CA ARG A 73 -23.16 9.02 1.91
C ARG A 73 -22.24 8.16 2.75
N TRP A 74 -20.94 8.50 2.77
CA TRP A 74 -19.91 7.75 3.46
C TRP A 74 -19.16 8.61 4.45
N ASP A 75 -18.87 8.04 5.59
CA ASP A 75 -17.87 8.58 6.50
C ASP A 75 -16.49 8.11 6.05
N PHE A 76 -15.64 9.05 5.66
CA PHE A 76 -14.32 8.73 5.16
C PHE A 76 -13.28 8.77 6.29
N THR A 77 -12.51 7.71 6.39
CA THR A 77 -11.29 7.69 7.20
C THR A 77 -10.10 7.59 6.25
N TYR A 78 -9.23 8.58 6.29
CA TYR A 78 -7.98 8.55 5.54
C TYR A 78 -6.94 7.75 6.32
N LEU A 79 -6.29 6.81 5.64
CA LEU A 79 -5.15 6.07 6.17
C LEU A 79 -3.87 6.69 5.61
N GLY A 80 -3.08 7.30 6.47
CA GLY A 80 -1.80 7.89 6.10
C GLY A 80 -0.79 6.84 5.68
N ILE A 81 0.18 7.26 4.86
CA ILE A 81 1.18 6.34 4.29
C ILE A 81 2.06 5.67 5.34
N ASP A 82 2.15 6.22 6.54
CA ASP A 82 2.94 5.68 7.65
C ASP A 82 2.11 5.06 8.76
N ASP A 83 0.79 5.02 8.59
CA ASP A 83 -0.09 4.38 9.57
C ASP A 83 0.19 2.87 9.68
N ASN A 84 0.20 2.39 10.93
CA ASN A 84 0.41 0.96 11.25
C ASN A 84 1.78 0.40 10.82
N ASP A 85 2.84 1.19 10.93
CA ASP A 85 4.21 0.77 10.62
C ASP A 85 5.02 0.26 11.85
N GLN A 86 4.38 0.17 13.03
CA GLN A 86 5.03 -0.17 14.30
C GLN A 86 5.73 -1.53 14.27
N ASP A 87 5.17 -2.51 13.58
CA ASP A 87 5.75 -3.86 13.46
C ASP A 87 7.06 -3.88 12.65
N LEU A 88 7.34 -2.82 11.90
CA LEU A 88 8.53 -2.70 11.07
C LEU A 88 9.72 -2.08 11.81
N GLN A 89 9.51 -1.54 13.01
CA GLN A 89 10.57 -0.90 13.78
C GLN A 89 11.63 -1.91 14.19
N GLY A 90 12.91 -1.57 13.97
CA GLY A 90 14.04 -2.43 14.26
C GLY A 90 14.20 -3.62 13.30
N LYS A 91 13.35 -3.79 12.29
CA LYS A 91 13.50 -4.86 11.30
C LYS A 91 14.47 -4.44 10.21
N TYR A 92 15.61 -5.14 10.12
CA TYR A 92 16.72 -4.78 9.24
C TYR A 92 17.11 -5.90 8.28
N VAL A 93 17.83 -5.53 7.24
CA VAL A 93 18.39 -6.43 6.23
C VAL A 93 19.80 -5.99 5.88
N TYR A 94 20.67 -6.96 5.59
CA TYR A 94 21.99 -6.69 5.05
C TYR A 94 21.94 -6.56 3.53
N LEU A 95 22.40 -5.42 3.01
CA LEU A 95 22.45 -5.12 1.58
C LEU A 95 23.93 -5.03 1.11
N ALA A 96 24.11 -4.83 -0.18
CA ALA A 96 25.33 -4.98 -0.95
C ALA A 96 25.87 -6.43 -0.99
N ASP A 97 26.73 -6.74 -1.97
CA ASP A 97 27.26 -8.10 -2.15
C ASP A 97 28.10 -8.57 -0.97
N ASP A 98 28.83 -7.65 -0.36
CA ASP A 98 29.68 -7.88 0.81
C ASP A 98 28.93 -7.81 2.15
N LYS A 99 27.60 -7.60 2.12
CA LYS A 99 26.76 -7.39 3.30
C LYS A 99 27.22 -6.24 4.21
N SER A 100 27.90 -5.27 3.64
CA SER A 100 28.46 -4.14 4.39
C SER A 100 27.41 -3.14 4.89
N GLN A 101 26.20 -3.16 4.35
CA GLN A 101 25.15 -2.21 4.66
C GLN A 101 24.04 -2.89 5.47
N LYS A 102 23.91 -2.54 6.74
CA LYS A 102 22.76 -2.90 7.55
C LYS A 102 21.72 -1.78 7.47
N VAL A 103 20.55 -2.11 6.97
CA VAL A 103 19.48 -1.13 6.64
C VAL A 103 18.16 -1.56 7.26
N GLU A 104 17.53 -0.65 8.00
CA GLU A 104 16.16 -0.85 8.47
C GLU A 104 15.18 -0.59 7.32
N TRP A 105 14.34 -1.59 6.98
CA TRP A 105 13.38 -1.48 5.87
C TRP A 105 12.50 -0.25 5.99
N ASN A 106 11.97 0.03 7.19
CA ASN A 106 11.05 1.14 7.38
C ASN A 106 11.72 2.50 7.15
N LYS A 107 13.00 2.63 7.54
CA LYS A 107 13.79 3.85 7.28
C LYS A 107 14.05 4.02 5.78
N LEU A 108 14.46 2.97 5.08
CA LEU A 108 14.67 3.01 3.62
C LEU A 108 13.37 3.37 2.88
N ARG A 109 12.26 2.76 3.25
CA ARG A 109 10.95 3.05 2.69
C ARG A 109 10.57 4.54 2.86
N LYS A 110 10.72 5.06 4.09
CA LYS A 110 10.44 6.47 4.40
C LYS A 110 11.39 7.42 3.66
N ALA A 111 12.65 7.09 3.55
CA ALA A 111 13.62 7.87 2.79
C ALA A 111 13.23 7.95 1.30
N ILE A 112 12.82 6.83 0.71
CA ILE A 112 12.29 6.81 -0.67
C ILE A 112 11.02 7.68 -0.76
N ASN A 113 10.08 7.55 0.16
CA ASN A 113 8.84 8.34 0.17
C ASN A 113 9.12 9.86 0.31
N ASN A 114 10.05 10.25 1.18
CA ASN A 114 10.49 11.63 1.33
C ASN A 114 11.03 12.19 0.00
N PHE A 115 11.84 11.41 -0.70
CA PHE A 115 12.32 11.79 -2.02
C PHE A 115 11.16 11.94 -3.02
N LEU A 116 10.24 10.98 -3.07
CA LEU A 116 9.07 11.05 -3.95
C LEU A 116 8.22 12.29 -3.66
N ALA A 117 8.00 12.62 -2.39
CA ALA A 117 7.27 13.83 -1.99
C ALA A 117 7.99 15.11 -2.41
N LYS A 118 9.33 15.20 -2.26
CA LYS A 118 10.16 16.31 -2.76
C LYS A 118 10.01 16.47 -4.28
N GLU A 119 9.89 15.35 -5.02
CA GLU A 119 9.67 15.33 -6.47
C GLU A 119 8.20 15.57 -6.89
N LYS A 120 7.32 15.91 -5.95
CA LYS A 120 5.89 16.19 -6.17
C LYS A 120 5.10 14.97 -6.66
N ILE A 121 5.52 13.79 -6.26
CA ILE A 121 4.76 12.56 -6.47
C ILE A 121 3.78 12.40 -5.31
N ASN A 122 2.51 12.21 -5.65
CA ASN A 122 1.42 12.14 -4.67
C ASN A 122 1.62 10.97 -3.69
N GLU A 123 1.10 11.13 -2.48
CA GLU A 123 1.20 10.14 -1.39
C GLU A 123 0.61 8.78 -1.77
N ASP A 124 -0.46 8.76 -2.55
CA ASP A 124 -1.11 7.56 -3.07
C ASP A 124 -0.22 6.68 -3.98
N LYS A 125 0.90 7.26 -4.49
CA LYS A 125 1.93 6.55 -5.25
C LYS A 125 3.19 6.26 -4.43
N GLN A 126 3.17 6.50 -3.15
CA GLN A 126 4.29 6.22 -2.27
C GLN A 126 4.22 4.79 -1.72
N LEU A 127 5.29 4.35 -1.11
CA LEU A 127 5.42 2.98 -0.61
C LEU A 127 4.76 2.85 0.77
N GLY A 128 3.68 2.09 0.89
CA GLY A 128 3.09 1.75 2.18
C GLY A 128 3.98 0.81 3.02
N PRO A 129 3.72 0.65 4.33
CA PRO A 129 4.52 -0.17 5.24
C PRO A 129 4.72 -1.59 4.75
N TYR A 130 3.66 -2.18 4.22
CA TYR A 130 3.63 -3.55 3.72
C TYR A 130 3.64 -3.63 2.19
N PHE A 131 4.25 -2.65 1.53
CA PHE A 131 4.47 -2.72 0.08
C PHE A 131 5.26 -3.99 -0.27
N ILE A 132 6.27 -4.34 0.54
CA ILE A 132 6.78 -5.71 0.63
C ILE A 132 5.94 -6.45 1.67
N SER A 133 5.54 -7.67 1.37
CA SER A 133 4.65 -8.47 2.21
C SER A 133 5.13 -8.54 3.67
N ARG A 134 4.20 -8.43 4.62
CA ARG A 134 4.46 -8.56 6.06
C ARG A 134 5.23 -9.83 6.41
N SER A 135 4.94 -10.94 5.73
CA SER A 135 5.63 -12.22 5.93
C SER A 135 7.12 -12.22 5.58
N ILE A 136 7.60 -11.18 4.88
CA ILE A 136 9.02 -11.00 4.54
C ILE A 136 9.64 -9.98 5.50
N VAL A 137 8.99 -8.82 5.68
CA VAL A 137 9.57 -7.69 6.42
C VAL A 137 9.33 -7.74 7.94
N VAL A 138 8.49 -8.66 8.41
CA VAL A 138 8.25 -8.91 9.84
C VAL A 138 8.50 -10.40 10.11
N PRO A 139 9.75 -10.85 10.20
CA PRO A 139 10.08 -12.23 10.58
C PRO A 139 9.58 -12.52 12.00
N LYS A 140 9.14 -13.76 12.27
CA LYS A 140 8.48 -14.13 13.53
C LYS A 140 9.42 -14.13 14.73
N ASP A 141 10.64 -14.62 14.54
CA ASP A 141 11.58 -14.95 15.62
C ASP A 141 12.91 -14.17 15.51
N SER A 142 12.96 -13.13 14.68
CA SER A 142 14.18 -12.36 14.41
C SER A 142 13.86 -10.90 14.12
N GLU A 143 14.85 -10.03 14.30
CA GLU A 143 14.83 -8.66 13.76
C GLU A 143 15.45 -8.63 12.35
N GLU A 144 16.31 -9.61 12.04
CA GLU A 144 16.93 -9.73 10.73
C GLU A 144 15.98 -10.33 9.71
N ILE A 145 15.80 -9.59 8.62
CA ILE A 145 14.99 -9.99 7.46
C ILE A 145 15.85 -10.91 6.57
N ASP A 146 15.26 -12.00 6.08
CA ASP A 146 15.90 -12.87 5.09
C ASP A 146 16.33 -12.07 3.85
N ARG A 147 17.63 -11.98 3.64
CA ARG A 147 18.25 -11.14 2.60
C ARG A 147 17.81 -11.53 1.21
N ASP A 148 17.85 -12.80 0.89
CA ASP A 148 17.63 -13.25 -0.49
C ASP A 148 16.17 -13.08 -0.89
N ARG A 149 15.24 -13.39 0.01
CA ARG A 149 13.81 -13.13 -0.18
C ARG A 149 13.52 -11.63 -0.30
N PHE A 150 14.16 -10.83 0.54
CA PHE A 150 14.00 -9.37 0.51
C PHE A 150 14.53 -8.80 -0.80
N ILE A 151 15.77 -9.06 -1.19
CA ILE A 151 16.38 -8.53 -2.42
C ILE A 151 15.56 -8.93 -3.64
N ASN A 152 15.17 -10.21 -3.74
CA ASN A 152 14.35 -10.66 -4.86
C ASN A 152 13.01 -9.92 -4.93
N THR A 153 12.33 -9.75 -3.79
CA THR A 153 11.06 -9.02 -3.74
C THR A 153 11.25 -7.53 -3.99
N PHE A 154 12.30 -6.92 -3.44
CA PHE A 154 12.61 -5.51 -3.62
C PHE A 154 12.85 -5.19 -5.09
N LYS A 155 13.64 -5.99 -5.80
CA LYS A 155 13.84 -5.84 -7.25
C LYS A 155 12.52 -5.95 -8.01
N ASN A 156 11.82 -7.05 -7.85
CA ASN A 156 10.67 -7.38 -8.67
C ASN A 156 9.39 -6.61 -8.31
N LYS A 157 9.35 -5.95 -7.17
CA LYS A 157 8.18 -5.20 -6.73
C LYS A 157 8.49 -3.72 -6.51
N VAL A 158 9.49 -3.39 -5.69
CA VAL A 158 9.78 -1.98 -5.35
C VAL A 158 10.48 -1.27 -6.51
N ILE A 159 11.64 -1.79 -6.97
CA ILE A 159 12.36 -1.16 -8.09
C ILE A 159 11.49 -1.15 -9.34
N MET A 160 10.78 -2.24 -9.64
CA MET A 160 9.88 -2.31 -10.79
C MET A 160 8.82 -1.21 -10.73
N TYR A 161 8.13 -1.08 -9.60
CA TYR A 161 7.09 -0.07 -9.40
C TYR A 161 7.64 1.36 -9.51
N LEU A 162 8.76 1.63 -8.85
CA LEU A 162 9.41 2.95 -8.93
C LEU A 162 9.86 3.27 -10.36
N PHE A 163 10.37 2.26 -11.07
CA PHE A 163 10.88 2.43 -12.42
C PHE A 163 9.77 2.61 -13.45
N GLU A 164 8.71 1.80 -13.43
CA GLU A 164 7.66 1.81 -14.46
C GLU A 164 6.51 2.78 -14.16
N ASP A 165 6.20 3.01 -12.88
CA ASP A 165 5.02 3.75 -12.47
C ASP A 165 5.35 5.04 -11.69
N ALA A 166 5.67 4.92 -10.40
CA ALA A 166 5.68 6.05 -9.48
C ALA A 166 6.70 7.13 -9.88
N ALA A 167 7.93 6.73 -10.24
CA ALA A 167 9.01 7.66 -10.59
C ALA A 167 9.44 7.57 -12.05
N LYS A 168 8.58 7.13 -12.96
CA LYS A 168 8.89 6.93 -14.38
C LYS A 168 9.60 8.12 -15.03
N GLN A 169 9.18 9.33 -14.74
CA GLN A 169 9.78 10.56 -15.29
C GLN A 169 10.96 11.07 -14.45
N LYS A 170 11.23 10.46 -13.30
CA LYS A 170 12.24 10.87 -12.32
C LYS A 170 13.35 9.84 -12.14
N ARG A 171 13.38 8.79 -12.97
CA ARG A 171 14.39 7.70 -12.92
C ARG A 171 15.81 8.21 -12.76
N PRO A 172 16.29 9.19 -13.57
CA PRO A 172 17.66 9.67 -13.48
C PRO A 172 18.01 10.29 -12.11
N ARG A 173 17.03 10.91 -11.47
CA ARG A 173 17.22 11.51 -10.14
C ARG A 173 17.08 10.48 -9.03
N LEU A 174 16.08 9.59 -9.14
CA LEU A 174 15.84 8.57 -8.13
C LEU A 174 17.01 7.57 -8.04
N PHE A 175 17.48 7.08 -9.20
CA PHE A 175 18.58 6.12 -9.30
C PHE A 175 19.93 6.78 -9.63
N GLU A 176 20.16 7.99 -9.12
CA GLU A 176 21.34 8.81 -9.41
C GLU A 176 22.64 8.06 -9.20
N GLY A 177 22.73 7.20 -8.18
CA GLY A 177 23.93 6.43 -7.86
C GLY A 177 24.33 5.42 -8.93
N CYS A 178 23.46 5.08 -9.88
CA CYS A 178 23.79 4.12 -10.94
C CYS A 178 23.28 4.53 -12.33
N PHE A 179 22.35 5.47 -12.46
CA PHE A 179 21.63 5.73 -13.71
C PHE A 179 22.51 6.19 -14.87
N GLN A 180 23.63 6.85 -14.61
CA GLN A 180 24.58 7.27 -15.65
C GLN A 180 25.17 6.08 -16.41
N ASN A 181 25.33 4.95 -15.73
CA ASN A 181 25.92 3.72 -16.27
C ASN A 181 24.90 2.61 -16.50
N SER A 182 23.70 2.74 -15.89
CA SER A 182 22.68 1.68 -15.83
C SER A 182 21.28 2.29 -15.96
N SER A 183 20.81 2.43 -17.20
CA SER A 183 19.50 3.01 -17.50
C SER A 183 18.38 1.98 -17.71
N ARG A 184 18.72 0.71 -17.80
CA ARG A 184 17.78 -0.40 -17.97
C ARG A 184 17.39 -0.98 -16.63
N TYR A 185 16.16 -1.40 -16.48
CA TYR A 185 15.66 -2.06 -15.27
C TYR A 185 16.57 -3.21 -14.79
N SER A 186 16.97 -4.10 -15.71
CA SER A 186 17.82 -5.25 -15.37
C SER A 186 19.21 -4.85 -14.88
N GLU A 187 19.74 -3.73 -15.36
CA GLU A 187 21.03 -3.18 -14.93
C GLU A 187 20.90 -2.56 -13.54
N ILE A 188 19.84 -1.77 -13.30
CA ILE A 188 19.55 -1.20 -11.97
C ILE A 188 19.39 -2.31 -10.92
N CYS A 189 18.71 -3.41 -11.28
CA CYS A 189 18.59 -4.56 -10.38
C CYS A 189 19.94 -5.19 -10.03
N ARG A 190 20.86 -5.31 -10.97
CA ARG A 190 22.24 -5.80 -10.70
C ARG A 190 23.04 -4.83 -9.85
N GLU A 191 22.94 -3.54 -10.15
CA GLU A 191 23.58 -2.51 -9.33
C GLU A 191 23.05 -2.50 -7.89
N PHE A 192 21.74 -2.75 -7.70
CA PHE A 192 21.16 -2.88 -6.36
C PHE A 192 21.72 -4.07 -5.60
N GLU A 193 21.90 -5.21 -6.24
CA GLU A 193 22.56 -6.38 -5.63
C GLU A 193 23.97 -6.03 -5.17
N ALA A 194 24.75 -5.35 -6.03
CA ALA A 194 26.13 -5.00 -5.77
C ALA A 194 26.30 -3.86 -4.76
N LYS A 195 25.49 -2.81 -4.85
CA LYS A 195 25.70 -1.54 -4.12
C LYS A 195 24.61 -1.24 -3.07
N GLY A 196 23.58 -2.09 -2.95
CA GLY A 196 22.48 -1.85 -2.00
C GLY A 196 21.83 -0.48 -2.21
N VAL A 197 21.76 0.32 -1.15
CA VAL A 197 21.16 1.67 -1.18
C VAL A 197 21.94 2.66 -2.03
N GLY A 198 23.20 2.35 -2.35
CA GLY A 198 24.06 3.20 -3.18
C GLY A 198 23.56 3.47 -4.60
N ILE A 199 22.54 2.75 -5.07
CA ILE A 199 21.90 3.03 -6.36
C ILE A 199 21.01 4.28 -6.35
N PHE A 200 20.54 4.68 -5.18
CA PHE A 200 19.58 5.77 -5.03
C PHE A 200 20.24 7.15 -4.97
N ASN A 201 19.41 8.18 -5.05
CA ASN A 201 19.79 9.56 -4.83
C ASN A 201 20.47 9.74 -3.45
N HIS A 202 21.41 10.69 -3.37
CA HIS A 202 22.17 10.95 -2.15
C HIS A 202 21.27 11.28 -0.93
N ASP A 203 20.17 12.01 -1.11
CA ASP A 203 19.24 12.31 -0.03
C ASP A 203 18.66 11.01 0.57
N ILE A 204 18.30 10.03 -0.27
CA ILE A 204 17.78 8.74 0.18
C ILE A 204 18.84 7.98 0.99
N GLN A 205 20.09 8.00 0.52
CA GLN A 205 21.20 7.32 1.20
C GLN A 205 21.43 7.91 2.60
N LEU A 206 21.33 9.23 2.74
CA LEU A 206 21.44 9.92 4.04
C LEU A 206 20.24 9.65 4.95
N ASP A 207 19.02 9.81 4.41
CA ASP A 207 17.78 9.71 5.19
C ASP A 207 17.51 8.27 5.69
N CYS A 208 18.03 7.24 5.01
CA CYS A 208 17.82 5.85 5.44
C CYS A 208 18.76 5.37 6.56
N GLU A 209 19.73 6.19 6.98
CA GLU A 209 20.64 5.91 8.10
C GLU A 209 21.30 4.52 7.99
N VAL A 210 22.08 4.29 6.92
CA VAL A 210 22.80 3.02 6.72
C VAL A 210 23.86 2.84 7.80
N GLU A 211 23.84 1.70 8.48
CA GLU A 211 24.91 1.29 9.37
C GLU A 211 25.95 0.50 8.54
N ASP A 212 27.17 1.06 8.41
CA ASP A 212 28.29 0.36 7.76
C ASP A 212 28.84 -0.73 8.69
N VAL A 213 28.66 -1.97 8.28
CA VAL A 213 29.23 -3.13 8.98
C VAL A 213 30.65 -3.34 8.49
N LYS A 214 31.65 -2.93 9.31
CA LYS A 214 33.04 -3.21 9.00
C LYS A 214 33.24 -4.72 8.91
N SER A 215 33.73 -5.19 7.78
CA SER A 215 34.19 -6.57 7.59
C SER A 215 35.34 -6.84 8.59
N GLY A 216 35.04 -7.43 9.75
CA GLY A 216 36.10 -7.75 10.70
C GLY A 216 35.73 -8.07 12.15
N GLU A 217 34.46 -8.36 12.46
CA GLU A 217 34.16 -8.99 13.75
C GLU A 217 33.36 -10.28 13.50
N SER A 218 34.10 -11.39 13.37
CA SER A 218 33.52 -12.72 13.58
C SER A 218 33.02 -12.79 15.04
N PRO A 219 31.82 -13.33 15.30
CA PRO A 219 31.40 -13.59 16.68
C PRO A 219 32.43 -14.51 17.33
N GLN A 220 33.05 -14.08 18.40
CA GLN A 220 33.80 -14.99 19.27
C GLN A 220 32.77 -15.92 19.93
N GLU A 221 33.07 -17.22 19.83
CA GLU A 221 32.33 -18.33 20.46
C GLU A 221 32.08 -18.15 21.96
#